data_7d20a3f3876e23b3181ca911823807c7
#
_entry.id   7d20a3f3876e23b3181ca911823807c7
#
_cell.length_a   1.000
_cell.length_b   1.000
_cell.length_c   1.000
_cell.angle_alpha   90.00
_cell.angle_beta   90.00
_cell.angle_gamma   90.00
#
_symmetry.space_group_name_H-M   'P 1'
#
loop_
_entity.id
_entity.type
_entity.pdbx_description
1 polymer ?
#
loop_
_entity_poly.entity_id
_entity_poly.type
_entity_poly.pdbx_seq_one_letter_code
_entity_poly.pdbx_strand_id
1 'polypeptide(L)'
;MQDYLDRAAPGASADYLVIPRALAQSMPLRWQQVFVGLLTDLHDAYGHLTWPEYRVVPSRWEIVSDLDEGQLAVAGIHADLGADGGLEYRDIDERLITDPERHRVLAPVEDPLPLPSAGHVDVRPAKPL
;
A
#
# COMPACT_ATOMS: atom_id res chain seq x y z
N MET A 1 -21.83 1.39 2.45
CA MET A 1 -20.43 1.81 2.39
C MET A 1 -19.60 1.16 3.50
N GLN A 2 -20.03 1.27 4.74
CA GLN A 2 -19.27 0.70 5.85
C GLN A 2 -19.00 -0.80 5.68
N ASP A 3 -20.00 -1.57 5.33
CA ASP A 3 -19.83 -3.01 5.14
C ASP A 3 -18.79 -3.34 4.08
N TYR A 4 -18.70 -2.52 3.06
CA TYR A 4 -17.70 -2.70 2.03
C TYR A 4 -16.31 -2.39 2.55
N LEU A 5 -16.16 -1.27 3.26
CA LEU A 5 -14.86 -0.86 3.79
C LEU A 5 -14.34 -1.84 4.84
N ASP A 6 -15.23 -2.53 5.54
CA ASP A 6 -14.83 -3.48 6.58
C ASP A 6 -14.33 -4.81 6.03
N ARG A 7 -14.34 -4.97 4.72
CA ARG A 7 -13.96 -6.25 4.11
C ARG A 7 -12.48 -6.51 4.03
N ALA A 8 -11.64 -5.69 4.58
CA ALA A 8 -10.19 -5.86 4.50
C ALA A 8 -9.71 -6.00 3.04
N ALA A 9 -10.32 -5.27 2.14
CA ALA A 9 -9.95 -5.30 0.73
C ALA A 9 -8.63 -4.54 0.50
N PRO A 10 -7.88 -4.86 -0.55
CA PRO A 10 -6.68 -4.10 -0.87
C PRO A 10 -6.99 -2.60 -0.99
N GLY A 11 -6.12 -1.78 -0.43
CA GLY A 11 -6.28 -0.32 -0.48
C GLY A 11 -7.21 0.27 0.54
N ALA A 12 -7.87 -0.54 1.36
CA ALA A 12 -8.78 -0.04 2.38
C ALA A 12 -8.23 -0.31 3.78
N SER A 13 -8.32 0.66 4.65
CA SER A 13 -7.94 0.53 6.05
C SER A 13 -8.96 1.22 6.91
N ALA A 14 -8.75 1.24 8.22
CA ALA A 14 -9.65 1.94 9.13
C ALA A 14 -9.62 3.45 8.92
N ASP A 15 -8.53 3.98 8.37
CA ASP A 15 -8.30 5.41 8.31
C ASP A 15 -8.35 6.00 6.92
N TYR A 16 -8.19 5.21 5.89
CA TYR A 16 -8.13 5.74 4.53
C TYR A 16 -8.47 4.70 3.49
N LEU A 17 -8.78 5.18 2.30
CA LEU A 17 -9.00 4.38 1.11
C LEU A 17 -8.01 4.87 0.05
N VAL A 18 -7.24 3.97 -0.52
CA VAL A 18 -6.21 4.30 -1.49
C VAL A 18 -6.42 3.50 -2.76
N ILE A 19 -6.36 4.17 -3.89
CA ILE A 19 -6.40 3.52 -5.19
C ILE A 19 -5.14 3.91 -5.94
N PRO A 20 -4.32 2.96 -6.40
CA PRO A 20 -3.12 3.30 -7.15
C PRO A 20 -3.48 4.13 -8.39
N ARG A 21 -2.69 5.14 -8.65
CA ARG A 21 -2.94 6.04 -9.79
C ARG A 21 -2.93 5.29 -11.12
N ALA A 22 -1.99 4.35 -11.28
CA ALA A 22 -1.91 3.55 -12.50
C ALA A 22 -3.18 2.74 -12.72
N LEU A 23 -3.76 2.20 -11.64
CA LEU A 23 -5.00 1.45 -11.74
C LEU A 23 -6.15 2.37 -12.14
N ALA A 24 -6.25 3.53 -11.51
CA ALA A 24 -7.29 4.50 -11.85
C ALA A 24 -7.21 4.92 -13.32
N GLN A 25 -6.00 5.13 -13.82
CA GLN A 25 -5.80 5.55 -15.21
C GLN A 25 -6.05 4.43 -16.22
N SER A 26 -6.01 3.19 -15.81
CA SER A 26 -6.27 2.07 -16.70
C SER A 26 -7.69 1.52 -16.60
N MET A 27 -8.55 2.13 -15.81
CA MET A 27 -9.95 1.73 -15.76
C MET A 27 -10.62 1.97 -17.12
N PRO A 28 -11.69 1.22 -17.42
CA PRO A 28 -12.50 1.53 -18.59
C PRO A 28 -12.98 2.98 -18.58
N LEU A 29 -13.07 3.59 -19.75
CA LEU A 29 -13.38 5.00 -19.87
C LEU A 29 -14.64 5.42 -19.10
N ARG A 30 -15.70 4.65 -19.20
CA ARG A 30 -16.93 4.99 -18.50
C ARG A 30 -16.76 4.98 -16.97
N TRP A 31 -15.89 4.14 -16.46
CA TRP A 31 -15.60 4.12 -15.03
C TRP A 31 -14.78 5.34 -14.64
N GLN A 32 -13.84 5.74 -15.50
CA GLN A 32 -13.08 6.96 -15.25
C GLN A 32 -13.99 8.17 -15.20
N GLN A 33 -14.97 8.25 -16.10
CA GLN A 33 -15.92 9.36 -16.12
C GLN A 33 -16.74 9.44 -14.83
N VAL A 34 -17.24 8.32 -14.36
CA VAL A 34 -17.97 8.27 -13.10
C VAL A 34 -17.06 8.67 -11.92
N PHE A 35 -15.85 8.17 -11.94
CA PHE A 35 -14.89 8.44 -10.88
C PHE A 35 -14.54 9.93 -10.84
N VAL A 36 -14.25 10.51 -11.96
CA VAL A 36 -13.94 11.94 -12.04
C VAL A 36 -15.12 12.78 -11.53
N GLY A 37 -16.34 12.41 -11.90
CA GLY A 37 -17.53 13.10 -11.39
C GLY A 37 -17.64 13.03 -9.88
N LEU A 38 -17.43 11.85 -9.30
CA LEU A 38 -17.47 11.68 -7.85
C LEU A 38 -16.36 12.47 -7.15
N LEU A 39 -15.15 12.42 -7.67
CA LEU A 39 -14.03 13.15 -7.08
C LEU A 39 -14.22 14.66 -7.18
N THR A 40 -14.77 15.13 -8.30
CA THR A 40 -15.06 16.55 -8.49
C THR A 40 -16.07 17.03 -7.45
N ASP A 41 -17.16 16.28 -7.28
CA ASP A 41 -18.19 16.63 -6.29
C ASP A 41 -17.63 16.60 -4.87
N LEU A 42 -16.80 15.60 -4.57
CA LEU A 42 -16.17 15.49 -3.27
C LEU A 42 -15.28 16.69 -2.98
N HIS A 43 -14.43 17.06 -3.91
CA HIS A 43 -13.51 18.18 -3.72
C HIS A 43 -14.22 19.52 -3.67
N ASP A 44 -15.29 19.69 -4.45
CA ASP A 44 -16.10 20.90 -4.38
C ASP A 44 -16.78 21.05 -3.02
N ALA A 45 -17.26 19.93 -2.47
CA ALA A 45 -17.95 19.96 -1.19
C ALA A 45 -17.00 20.09 0.01
N TYR A 46 -15.84 19.45 -0.06
CA TYR A 46 -14.96 19.32 1.10
C TYR A 46 -13.56 19.89 0.92
N GLY A 47 -13.25 20.48 -0.22
CA GLY A 47 -11.91 21.00 -0.49
C GLY A 47 -11.47 22.12 0.44
N HIS A 48 -12.42 22.78 1.09
CA HIS A 48 -12.12 23.85 2.05
C HIS A 48 -11.60 23.32 3.39
N LEU A 49 -11.74 22.04 3.66
CA LEU A 49 -11.27 21.44 4.91
C LEU A 49 -9.77 21.22 4.84
N THR A 50 -9.14 21.20 6.00
CA THR A 50 -7.73 20.81 6.10
C THR A 50 -7.64 19.30 6.05
N TRP A 51 -7.16 18.78 4.95
CA TRP A 51 -7.04 17.33 4.76
C TRP A 51 -5.68 16.86 5.25
N PRO A 52 -5.63 15.75 5.97
CA PRO A 52 -4.34 15.18 6.32
C PRO A 52 -3.64 14.63 5.08
N GLU A 53 -2.32 14.64 5.11
CA GLU A 53 -1.55 14.04 4.04
C GLU A 53 -1.07 12.67 4.49
N TYR A 54 -1.19 11.69 3.60
CA TYR A 54 -0.80 10.33 3.91
C TYR A 54 0.40 9.94 3.05
N ARG A 55 1.36 9.30 3.68
CA ARG A 55 2.48 8.72 2.94
C ARG A 55 2.14 7.26 2.71
N VAL A 56 1.95 6.90 1.45
CA VAL A 56 1.54 5.55 1.08
C VAL A 56 2.69 4.85 0.38
N VAL A 57 3.02 3.67 0.87
CA VAL A 57 4.11 2.86 0.32
C VAL A 57 3.52 1.51 -0.10
N PRO A 58 3.70 1.08 -1.36
CA PRO A 58 3.26 -0.25 -1.75
C PRO A 58 3.86 -1.29 -0.82
N SER A 59 3.04 -2.17 -0.29
CA SER A 59 3.49 -3.13 0.73
C SER A 59 2.81 -4.48 0.52
N ARG A 60 3.48 -5.51 1.00
CA ARG A 60 2.96 -6.87 0.96
C ARG A 60 3.28 -7.55 2.28
N TRP A 61 2.43 -8.48 2.69
CA TRP A 61 2.71 -9.28 3.87
C TRP A 61 3.87 -10.22 3.58
N GLU A 62 4.91 -10.10 4.36
CA GLU A 62 6.12 -10.90 4.21
C GLU A 62 6.53 -11.48 5.56
N ILE A 63 7.26 -12.58 5.51
CA ILE A 63 7.80 -13.20 6.72
C ILE A 63 9.03 -12.41 7.16
N VAL A 64 9.13 -12.12 8.44
CA VAL A 64 10.22 -11.29 9.00
C VAL A 64 11.60 -11.80 8.58
N SER A 65 11.79 -13.12 8.65
CA SER A 65 13.10 -13.69 8.30
C SER A 65 13.50 -13.53 6.83
N ASP A 66 12.54 -13.17 5.96
CA ASP A 66 12.83 -12.99 4.55
C ASP A 66 13.09 -11.53 4.17
N LEU A 67 12.98 -10.61 5.11
CA LEU A 67 13.11 -9.19 4.82
C LEU A 67 14.57 -8.77 4.69
N ASP A 68 14.83 -7.85 3.75
CA ASP A 68 16.12 -7.21 3.68
C ASP A 68 16.22 -6.09 4.72
N GLU A 69 17.40 -5.50 4.83
CA GLU A 69 17.66 -4.49 5.84
C GLU A 69 16.74 -3.27 5.70
N GLY A 70 16.50 -2.84 4.48
CA GLY A 70 15.63 -1.70 4.23
C GLY A 70 14.18 -1.98 4.60
N GLN A 71 13.69 -3.17 4.29
CA GLN A 71 12.34 -3.58 4.66
C GLN A 71 12.17 -3.70 6.17
N LEU A 72 13.18 -4.25 6.86
CA LEU A 72 13.17 -4.32 8.31
C LEU A 72 13.09 -2.93 8.94
N ALA A 73 13.89 -1.99 8.44
CA ALA A 73 13.90 -0.64 8.97
C ALA A 73 12.53 0.02 8.84
N VAL A 74 11.88 -0.12 7.70
CA VAL A 74 10.55 0.46 7.49
C VAL A 74 9.51 -0.19 8.39
N ALA A 75 9.64 -1.49 8.63
CA ALA A 75 8.72 -2.20 9.52
C ALA A 75 9.00 -1.94 11.00
N GLY A 76 10.06 -1.20 11.32
CA GLY A 76 10.41 -0.90 12.71
C GLY A 76 11.05 -2.08 13.42
N ILE A 77 11.71 -2.96 12.67
CA ILE A 77 12.32 -4.16 13.23
C ILE A 77 13.83 -4.06 13.17
N HIS A 78 14.49 -4.43 14.27
CA HIS A 78 15.93 -4.50 14.37
C HIS A 78 16.38 -5.95 14.31
N ALA A 79 17.43 -6.22 13.58
CA ALA A 79 18.04 -7.54 13.54
C ALA A 79 19.47 -7.45 14.02
N ASP A 80 19.79 -8.24 15.04
CA ASP A 80 21.12 -8.29 15.62
C ASP A 80 21.59 -9.74 15.76
N LEU A 81 22.87 -9.93 15.96
CA LEU A 81 23.40 -11.25 16.23
C LEU A 81 23.10 -11.63 17.67
N GLY A 82 22.48 -12.76 17.86
CA GLY A 82 22.23 -13.30 19.18
C GLY A 82 23.46 -14.00 19.76
N ALA A 83 23.34 -14.42 20.99
CA ALA A 83 24.41 -15.09 21.70
C ALA A 83 24.82 -16.40 21.04
N ASP A 84 23.90 -17.06 20.34
CA ASP A 84 24.15 -18.30 19.62
C ASP A 84 24.70 -18.11 18.21
N GLY A 85 24.94 -16.85 17.80
CA GLY A 85 25.41 -16.55 16.47
C GLY A 85 24.31 -16.42 15.43
N GLY A 86 23.07 -16.70 15.78
CA GLY A 86 21.93 -16.50 14.88
C GLY A 86 21.38 -15.10 14.99
N LEU A 87 20.50 -14.74 14.06
CA LEU A 87 19.87 -13.42 14.08
C LEU A 87 18.71 -13.40 15.08
N GLU A 88 18.67 -12.33 15.85
CA GLU A 88 17.54 -12.03 16.70
C GLU A 88 16.83 -10.81 16.16
N TYR A 89 15.50 -10.84 16.09
CA TYR A 89 14.68 -9.75 15.62
C TYR A 89 13.89 -9.15 16.78
N ARG A 90 13.89 -7.81 16.87
CA ARG A 90 13.14 -7.09 17.89
C ARG A 90 12.27 -6.05 17.23
N ASP A 91 11.06 -5.87 17.78
CA ASP A 91 10.14 -4.87 17.29
C ASP A 91 10.51 -3.46 17.76
N ILE A 92 9.68 -2.48 17.43
CA ILE A 92 9.95 -1.09 17.78
C ILE A 92 9.92 -0.87 19.30
N ASP A 93 9.27 -1.74 20.06
CA ASP A 93 9.23 -1.67 21.50
C ASP A 93 10.33 -2.52 22.14
N GLU A 94 11.30 -2.95 21.35
CA GLU A 94 12.44 -3.78 21.79
C GLU A 94 12.04 -5.17 22.26
N ARG A 95 10.86 -5.64 21.89
CA ARG A 95 10.42 -6.99 22.24
C ARG A 95 10.97 -8.00 21.24
N LEU A 96 11.46 -9.10 21.75
CA LEU A 96 11.97 -10.17 20.91
C LEU A 96 10.86 -10.81 20.09
N ILE A 97 11.07 -10.93 18.79
CA ILE A 97 10.17 -11.65 17.91
C ILE A 97 10.61 -13.12 17.96
N THR A 98 9.79 -13.95 18.60
CA THR A 98 10.21 -15.31 18.93
C THR A 98 10.15 -16.28 17.76
N ASP A 99 9.44 -15.97 16.72
CA ASP A 99 9.22 -16.92 15.63
C ASP A 99 9.28 -16.18 14.29
N PRO A 100 10.44 -15.61 13.93
CA PRO A 100 10.55 -14.76 12.75
C PRO A 100 10.19 -15.45 11.44
N GLU A 101 10.27 -16.78 11.39
CA GLU A 101 9.90 -17.53 10.19
C GLU A 101 8.40 -17.61 10.00
N ARG A 102 7.63 -17.28 11.03
CA ARG A 102 6.17 -17.30 10.96
C ARG A 102 5.54 -15.94 11.21
N HIS A 103 6.34 -14.99 11.69
CA HIS A 103 5.84 -13.67 11.97
C HIS A 103 5.77 -12.86 10.67
N ARG A 104 4.59 -12.33 10.35
CA ARG A 104 4.37 -11.59 9.12
C ARG A 104 4.13 -10.13 9.40
N VAL A 105 4.70 -9.28 8.58
CA VAL A 105 4.52 -7.83 8.66
C VAL A 105 4.31 -7.27 7.27
N LEU A 106 3.75 -6.07 7.19
CA LEU A 106 3.67 -5.36 5.93
C LEU A 106 5.04 -4.79 5.62
N ALA A 107 5.61 -5.19 4.53
CA ALA A 107 6.93 -4.74 4.10
C ALA A 107 6.84 -4.04 2.75
N PRO A 108 7.61 -2.97 2.55
CA PRO A 108 7.60 -2.24 1.29
C PRO A 108 8.12 -3.11 0.15
N VAL A 109 7.48 -2.97 -1.00
CA VAL A 109 7.86 -3.68 -2.21
C VAL A 109 7.83 -2.70 -3.38
N GLU A 110 8.36 -3.12 -4.53
CA GLU A 110 8.20 -2.32 -5.73
C GLU A 110 6.74 -2.32 -6.12
N ASP A 111 6.28 -1.18 -6.64
CA ASP A 111 4.89 -1.06 -7.05
C ASP A 111 4.65 -2.00 -8.23
N PRO A 112 3.73 -2.96 -8.09
CA PRO A 112 3.42 -3.86 -9.18
C PRO A 112 2.62 -3.21 -10.30
N LEU A 113 2.13 -1.98 -10.07
CA LEU A 113 1.34 -1.26 -11.05
C LEU A 113 2.11 0.00 -11.47
N PRO A 114 3.09 -0.14 -12.36
CA PRO A 114 3.85 1.03 -12.78
C PRO A 114 2.96 2.04 -13.48
N LEU A 115 3.31 3.31 -13.36
CA LEU A 115 2.57 4.35 -14.05
C LEU A 115 2.69 4.15 -15.56
N PRO A 116 1.62 4.35 -16.32
CA PRO A 116 1.68 4.29 -17.76
C PRO A 116 2.63 5.35 -18.29
N SER A 117 3.49 4.98 -19.23
CA SER A 117 4.32 5.95 -19.88
C SER A 117 3.54 6.62 -21.00
N ALA A 118 3.98 7.79 -21.38
CA ALA A 118 3.29 8.51 -22.43
C ALA A 118 3.21 7.72 -23.70
N GLY A 119 4.23 7.00 -24.02
CA GLY A 119 4.20 6.26 -25.22
C GLY A 119 3.45 4.99 -25.15
N HIS A 120 2.93 4.66 -23.99
CA HIS A 120 2.44 3.41 -23.87
C HIS A 120 1.07 3.31 -23.86
N VAL A 121 0.60 4.13 -24.02
CA VAL A 121 -0.63 4.17 -24.00
C VAL A 121 -1.42 3.40 -24.61
N ASP A 122 -1.22 3.18 -25.39
CA ASP A 122 -2.01 2.49 -26.06
C ASP A 122 -2.80 1.64 -25.53
N VAL A 123 -2.63 1.48 -25.05
CA VAL A 123 -3.01 0.70 -24.59
C VAL A 123 -4.09 0.29 -24.43
N ARG A 124 -4.35 -0.09 -24.57
CA ARG A 124 -5.23 -0.79 -24.44
C ARG A 124 -6.14 -0.69 -23.57
N PRO A 125 -5.89 -0.43 -22.71
CA PRO A 125 -6.78 -0.51 -21.70
C PRO A 125 -7.91 0.26 -22.01
N ALA A 126 -7.66 1.19 -22.47
CA ALA A 126 -8.66 2.02 -22.60
C ALA A 126 -9.67 1.62 -23.48
N LYS A 127 -9.49 0.72 -24.14
CA LYS A 127 -10.31 0.40 -24.96
C LYS A 127 -11.40 0.04 -24.48
N PRO A 128 -12.05 0.25 -24.41
CA PRO A 128 -12.98 -0.01 -23.90
C PRO A 128 -13.93 -0.47 -23.82
N LEU A 129 -14.55 -0.31 -23.72
CA LEU A 129 -15.56 -0.77 -23.30
C LEU A 129 -16.54 -0.47 -24.19
#